data_fa7ab2f8fb4d3089ddeaf620e5ce2bda
#
_entry.id   fa7ab2f8fb4d3089ddeaf620e5ce2bda
#
_cell.length_a   1.000
_cell.length_b   1.000
_cell.length_c   1.000
_cell.angle_alpha   90.00
_cell.angle_beta   90.00
_cell.angle_gamma   90.00
#
_symmetry.space_group_name_H-M   'P 1'
#
loop_
_entity.id
_entity.type
_entity.pdbx_description
1 polymer ?
#
loop_
_entity_poly.entity_id
_entity_poly.type
_entity_poly.pdbx_seq_one_letter_code
_entity_poly.pdbx_strand_id
1 'polypeptide(L)'
;MFSKSTLLVAALQATLAAAGNAIINNRCSTDIWVWSVGQGSSSSAIRVPARGQYSEPMRSGSPTAIKVSNTDQLQNGKHTQFEYSIVNNQMWFDISFVNCAVGESSANCPGAAGGLAMSSPNSACGSINCQSGKYCPSQAYFVDQPMIKLGLKEPVFTCPGAGANMDLNMVTCSDSQPLKRSVAGRMLVDMEA
;
A
#
# COMPACT_ATOMS: atom_id res chain seq x y z
N MET A 1 -23.54 53.21 -36.94
CA MET A 1 -22.58 52.86 -35.88
C MET A 1 -23.03 51.57 -35.25
N PHE A 2 -22.38 50.44 -35.64
CA PHE A 2 -22.72 49.12 -35.08
C PHE A 2 -21.64 48.77 -34.03
N SER A 3 -22.09 48.70 -32.75
CA SER A 3 -21.25 48.26 -31.64
C SER A 3 -21.05 46.75 -31.70
N LYS A 4 -19.80 46.30 -31.83
CA LYS A 4 -19.44 44.87 -31.76
C LYS A 4 -19.21 44.49 -30.29
N SER A 5 -20.20 43.83 -29.68
CA SER A 5 -20.01 43.19 -28.36
C SER A 5 -19.23 41.91 -28.50
N THR A 6 -18.01 41.90 -28.01
CA THR A 6 -17.18 40.71 -27.94
C THR A 6 -17.58 39.93 -26.69
N LEU A 7 -18.24 38.77 -26.86
CA LEU A 7 -18.46 37.80 -25.76
C LEU A 7 -17.14 37.08 -25.45
N LEU A 8 -16.62 37.35 -24.27
CA LEU A 8 -15.49 36.59 -23.72
C LEU A 8 -16.06 35.33 -23.08
N VAL A 9 -15.86 34.17 -23.72
CA VAL A 9 -16.19 32.86 -23.15
C VAL A 9 -15.00 32.44 -22.27
N ALA A 10 -15.12 32.59 -20.96
CA ALA A 10 -14.16 32.01 -20.02
C ALA A 10 -14.43 30.51 -19.89
N ALA A 11 -13.60 29.69 -20.49
CA ALA A 11 -13.62 28.24 -20.30
C ALA A 11 -13.10 27.94 -18.88
N LEU A 12 -14.00 27.59 -17.95
CA LEU A 12 -13.63 27.00 -16.66
C LEU A 12 -13.03 25.61 -16.95
N GLN A 13 -11.73 25.47 -16.89
CA GLN A 13 -11.07 24.17 -16.86
C GLN A 13 -11.21 23.62 -15.43
N ALA A 14 -12.19 22.75 -15.21
CA ALA A 14 -12.25 21.93 -14.01
C ALA A 14 -11.12 20.90 -14.10
N THR A 15 -10.04 21.13 -13.36
CA THR A 15 -9.03 20.10 -13.13
C THR A 15 -9.68 19.00 -12.28
N LEU A 16 -10.00 17.86 -12.88
CA LEU A 16 -10.36 16.67 -12.14
C LEU A 16 -9.11 16.27 -11.32
N ALA A 17 -9.15 16.55 -10.02
CA ALA A 17 -8.16 15.99 -9.10
C ALA A 17 -8.36 14.46 -9.15
N ALA A 18 -7.42 13.74 -9.75
CA ALA A 18 -7.44 12.29 -9.73
C ALA A 18 -7.20 11.84 -8.29
N ALA A 19 -8.11 11.06 -7.74
CA ALA A 19 -7.88 10.39 -6.47
C ALA A 19 -6.69 9.43 -6.61
N GLY A 20 -5.81 9.40 -5.62
CA GLY A 20 -4.76 8.39 -5.54
C GLY A 20 -5.33 7.01 -5.22
N ASN A 21 -4.50 6.00 -5.30
CA ASN A 21 -4.87 4.62 -5.09
C ASN A 21 -4.11 3.98 -3.93
N ALA A 22 -4.78 3.10 -3.20
CA ALA A 22 -4.17 2.10 -2.34
C ALA A 22 -3.83 0.87 -3.21
N ILE A 23 -2.54 0.55 -3.32
CA ILE A 23 -2.04 -0.41 -4.30
C ILE A 23 -1.30 -1.53 -3.58
N ILE A 24 -1.78 -2.78 -3.70
CA ILE A 24 -1.06 -3.96 -3.22
C ILE A 24 -0.28 -4.58 -4.38
N ASN A 25 1.03 -4.61 -4.26
CA ASN A 25 1.94 -5.28 -5.18
C ASN A 25 2.34 -6.63 -4.59
N ASN A 26 1.80 -7.71 -5.10
CA ASN A 26 2.21 -9.06 -4.72
C ASN A 26 3.50 -9.45 -5.45
N ARG A 27 4.65 -9.32 -4.79
CA ARG A 27 5.94 -9.79 -5.32
C ARG A 27 6.28 -11.22 -4.91
N CYS A 28 5.40 -11.89 -4.17
CA CYS A 28 5.57 -13.30 -3.82
C CYS A 28 5.45 -14.21 -5.06
N SER A 29 5.98 -15.41 -4.95
CA SER A 29 5.81 -16.48 -5.96
C SER A 29 4.49 -17.21 -5.86
N THR A 30 3.67 -16.87 -4.87
CA THR A 30 2.35 -17.46 -4.60
C THR A 30 1.27 -16.39 -4.66
N ASP A 31 0.04 -16.83 -4.88
CA ASP A 31 -1.12 -15.95 -4.76
C ASP A 31 -1.32 -15.50 -3.32
N ILE A 32 -1.91 -14.34 -3.16
CA ILE A 32 -2.45 -13.83 -1.91
C ILE A 32 -3.91 -13.42 -2.12
N TRP A 33 -4.66 -13.32 -1.03
CA TRP A 33 -6.01 -12.79 -1.02
C TRP A 33 -6.08 -11.54 -0.16
N VAL A 34 -6.84 -10.56 -0.60
CA VAL A 34 -7.00 -9.30 0.11
C VAL A 34 -8.46 -9.01 0.42
N TRP A 35 -8.68 -8.33 1.54
CA TRP A 35 -9.95 -7.75 1.96
C TRP A 35 -9.71 -6.29 2.28
N SER A 36 -10.44 -5.41 1.65
CA SER A 36 -10.43 -4.01 1.99
C SER A 36 -11.53 -3.74 3.02
N VAL A 37 -11.13 -3.33 4.21
CA VAL A 37 -12.00 -3.12 5.37
C VAL A 37 -11.96 -1.65 5.75
N GLY A 38 -13.10 -0.97 5.65
CA GLY A 38 -13.32 0.38 6.14
C GLY A 38 -14.42 0.42 7.19
N GLN A 39 -14.75 1.60 7.68
CA GLN A 39 -15.82 1.76 8.66
C GLN A 39 -17.16 1.26 8.11
N GLY A 40 -17.70 0.19 8.71
CA GLY A 40 -18.99 -0.40 8.35
C GLY A 40 -18.99 -1.15 7.01
N SER A 41 -17.84 -1.36 6.37
CA SER A 41 -17.75 -2.08 5.10
C SER A 41 -16.55 -3.00 5.03
N SER A 42 -16.74 -4.16 4.39
CA SER A 42 -15.64 -5.09 4.04
C SER A 42 -15.90 -5.65 2.66
N SER A 43 -14.86 -5.72 1.82
CA SER A 43 -14.97 -6.43 0.55
C SER A 43 -15.07 -7.94 0.78
N SER A 44 -15.49 -8.68 -0.24
CA SER A 44 -15.23 -10.12 -0.34
C SER A 44 -13.73 -10.36 -0.54
N ALA A 45 -13.31 -11.63 -0.46
CA ALA A 45 -11.95 -12.04 -0.79
C ALA A 45 -11.63 -11.72 -2.27
N ILE A 46 -10.53 -11.02 -2.50
CA ILE A 46 -10.04 -10.70 -3.84
C ILE A 46 -8.70 -11.38 -4.01
N ARG A 47 -8.60 -12.29 -4.99
CA ARG A 47 -7.35 -12.96 -5.32
C ARG A 47 -6.40 -11.99 -6.03
N VAL A 48 -5.18 -11.89 -5.53
CA VAL A 48 -4.07 -11.19 -6.18
C VAL A 48 -3.04 -12.23 -6.60
N PRO A 49 -2.95 -12.56 -7.88
CA PRO A 49 -2.05 -13.59 -8.36
C PRO A 49 -0.60 -13.35 -7.96
N ALA A 50 0.20 -14.41 -7.95
CA ALA A 50 1.66 -14.30 -7.86
C ALA A 50 2.17 -13.26 -8.86
N ARG A 51 2.99 -12.32 -8.40
CA ARG A 51 3.52 -11.21 -9.19
C ARG A 51 2.46 -10.25 -9.75
N GLY A 52 1.23 -10.34 -9.24
CA GLY A 52 0.11 -9.48 -9.63
C GLY A 52 -0.05 -8.25 -8.75
N GLN A 53 -1.12 -7.51 -9.00
CA GLN A 53 -1.44 -6.26 -8.33
C GLN A 53 -2.95 -6.17 -8.07
N TYR A 54 -3.29 -5.56 -6.93
CA TYR A 54 -4.63 -5.06 -6.61
C TYR A 54 -4.55 -3.54 -6.44
N SER A 55 -5.60 -2.83 -6.80
CA SER A 55 -5.69 -1.38 -6.62
C SER A 55 -7.13 -0.96 -6.34
N GLU A 56 -7.31 -0.03 -5.43
CA GLU A 56 -8.58 0.65 -5.16
C GLU A 56 -8.34 2.15 -4.92
N PRO A 57 -9.33 3.01 -5.21
CA PRO A 57 -9.25 4.42 -4.86
C PRO A 57 -9.04 4.62 -3.35
N MET A 58 -8.18 5.58 -2.99
CA MET A 58 -7.97 5.95 -1.59
C MET A 58 -9.27 6.42 -0.95
N ARG A 59 -9.53 5.97 0.26
CA ARG A 59 -10.69 6.38 1.07
C ARG A 59 -10.29 7.48 2.03
N SER A 60 -11.08 8.55 2.09
CA SER A 60 -10.94 9.61 3.09
C SER A 60 -12.08 9.55 4.10
N GLY A 61 -11.85 10.11 5.29
CA GLY A 61 -12.87 10.23 6.34
C GLY A 61 -13.05 9.02 7.23
N SER A 62 -12.39 7.88 6.93
CA SER A 62 -12.36 6.70 7.82
C SER A 62 -11.05 5.92 7.64
N PRO A 63 -10.53 5.30 8.72
CA PRO A 63 -9.44 4.35 8.61
C PRO A 63 -9.79 3.18 7.70
N THR A 64 -8.82 2.71 6.94
CA THR A 64 -8.93 1.55 6.07
C THR A 64 -7.81 0.57 6.37
N ALA A 65 -8.15 -0.70 6.53
CA ALA A 65 -7.21 -1.80 6.64
C ALA A 65 -7.35 -2.73 5.43
N ILE A 66 -6.28 -2.94 4.68
CA ILE A 66 -6.24 -3.97 3.65
C ILE A 66 -5.58 -5.19 4.28
N LYS A 67 -6.40 -6.21 4.56
CA LYS A 67 -5.97 -7.46 5.17
C LYS A 67 -5.47 -8.41 4.10
N VAL A 68 -4.34 -9.05 4.35
CA VAL A 68 -3.70 -10.00 3.43
C VAL A 68 -3.67 -11.38 4.06
N SER A 69 -4.11 -12.39 3.33
CA SER A 69 -4.06 -13.80 3.70
C SER A 69 -3.41 -14.64 2.59
N ASN A 70 -2.90 -15.82 2.94
CA ASN A 70 -2.42 -16.80 1.97
C ASN A 70 -3.54 -17.69 1.41
N THR A 71 -4.77 -17.52 1.88
CA THR A 71 -5.96 -18.27 1.43
C THR A 71 -7.12 -17.31 1.22
N ASP A 72 -8.17 -17.77 0.56
CA ASP A 72 -9.43 -17.04 0.33
C ASP A 72 -10.30 -16.89 1.60
N GLN A 73 -9.75 -17.23 2.75
CA GLN A 73 -10.40 -17.10 4.06
C GLN A 73 -9.47 -16.42 5.05
N LEU A 74 -10.03 -15.55 5.89
CA LEU A 74 -9.34 -14.98 7.05
C LEU A 74 -9.34 -15.99 8.20
N GLN A 75 -8.58 -17.07 8.03
CA GLN A 75 -8.56 -18.18 8.98
C GLN A 75 -8.01 -17.76 10.34
N ASN A 76 -8.80 -17.90 11.40
CA ASN A 76 -8.37 -17.71 12.80
C ASN A 76 -7.61 -16.41 13.08
N GLY A 77 -7.95 -15.36 12.36
CA GLY A 77 -7.30 -14.07 12.50
C GLY A 77 -5.90 -13.96 11.86
N LYS A 78 -5.34 -15.00 11.28
CA LYS A 78 -3.99 -14.96 10.69
C LYS A 78 -3.96 -14.16 9.39
N HIS A 79 -3.73 -12.87 9.53
CA HIS A 79 -3.58 -11.97 8.39
C HIS A 79 -2.58 -10.86 8.74
N THR A 80 -1.92 -10.37 7.72
CA THR A 80 -1.16 -9.12 7.76
C THR A 80 -2.09 -7.97 7.43
N GLN A 81 -1.90 -6.81 8.02
CA GLN A 81 -2.67 -5.61 7.69
C GLN A 81 -1.76 -4.52 7.16
N PHE A 82 -2.16 -3.93 6.07
CA PHE A 82 -1.69 -2.63 5.59
C PHE A 82 -2.79 -1.62 5.93
N GLU A 83 -2.46 -0.65 6.76
CA GLU A 83 -3.43 0.28 7.30
C GLU A 83 -3.12 1.70 6.87
N TYR A 84 -4.16 2.47 6.56
CA TYR A 84 -4.03 3.89 6.29
C TYR A 84 -5.25 4.67 6.74
N SER A 85 -5.03 5.94 7.01
CA SER A 85 -6.10 6.91 7.23
C SER A 85 -5.72 8.28 6.67
N ILE A 86 -6.73 9.06 6.26
CA ILE A 86 -6.53 10.42 5.77
C ILE A 86 -7.32 11.36 6.67
N VAL A 87 -6.59 12.17 7.43
CA VAL A 87 -7.14 13.12 8.39
C VAL A 87 -6.50 14.49 8.14
N ASN A 88 -7.33 15.53 8.01
CA ASN A 88 -6.88 16.92 7.79
C ASN A 88 -5.87 17.04 6.63
N ASN A 89 -6.15 16.40 5.49
CA ASN A 89 -5.31 16.38 4.31
C ASN A 89 -3.89 15.77 4.55
N GLN A 90 -3.76 14.95 5.56
CA GLN A 90 -2.54 14.20 5.86
C GLN A 90 -2.84 12.71 5.82
N MET A 91 -2.03 11.94 5.12
CA MET A 91 -2.10 10.49 5.11
C MET A 91 -1.22 9.94 6.24
N TRP A 92 -1.78 8.98 6.98
CA TRP A 92 -1.11 8.18 8.01
C TRP A 92 -1.16 6.73 7.57
N PHE A 93 -0.10 5.98 7.75
CA PHE A 93 -0.07 4.57 7.36
C PHE A 93 0.91 3.75 8.20
N ASP A 94 0.62 2.46 8.32
CA ASP A 94 1.41 1.49 9.07
C ASP A 94 1.20 0.07 8.56
N ILE A 95 2.02 -0.86 9.08
CA ILE A 95 1.87 -2.31 8.90
C ILE A 95 1.60 -2.93 10.27
N SER A 96 0.63 -3.84 10.32
CA SER A 96 0.31 -4.60 11.53
C SER A 96 0.43 -6.10 11.31
N PHE A 97 1.22 -6.74 12.17
CA PHE A 97 1.37 -8.19 12.33
C PHE A 97 0.63 -8.72 13.55
N VAL A 98 -0.12 -7.89 14.25
CA VAL A 98 -0.79 -8.23 15.53
C VAL A 98 -1.60 -9.52 15.43
N ASN A 99 -2.23 -9.80 14.28
CA ASN A 99 -3.06 -10.98 14.07
C ASN A 99 -2.29 -12.23 13.61
N CYS A 100 -0.99 -12.16 13.41
CA CYS A 100 -0.22 -13.27 12.84
C CYS A 100 1.16 -13.48 13.46
N ALA A 101 1.75 -12.45 14.09
CA ALA A 101 3.06 -12.55 14.74
C ALA A 101 3.01 -13.48 15.96
N VAL A 102 4.12 -14.15 16.21
CA VAL A 102 4.35 -14.93 17.42
C VAL A 102 5.61 -14.37 18.10
N GLY A 103 5.43 -13.63 19.16
CA GLY A 103 6.51 -12.86 19.78
C GLY A 103 7.12 -11.86 18.78
N GLU A 104 8.41 -11.93 18.59
CA GLU A 104 9.17 -11.07 17.68
C GLU A 104 9.20 -11.59 16.22
N SER A 105 8.48 -12.68 15.92
CA SER A 105 8.53 -13.32 14.60
C SER A 105 7.28 -13.05 13.78
N SER A 106 7.47 -12.50 12.58
CA SER A 106 6.45 -12.36 11.53
C SER A 106 6.48 -13.49 10.49
N ALA A 107 7.21 -14.60 10.74
CA ALA A 107 7.41 -15.68 9.77
C ALA A 107 6.09 -16.32 9.29
N ASN A 108 5.07 -16.35 10.16
CA ASN A 108 3.76 -16.89 9.84
C ASN A 108 2.78 -15.84 9.27
N CYS A 109 3.21 -14.59 9.12
CA CYS A 109 2.39 -13.53 8.60
C CYS A 109 2.32 -13.58 7.07
N PRO A 110 1.12 -13.58 6.49
CA PRO A 110 0.96 -13.61 5.04
C PRO A 110 1.74 -12.50 4.34
N GLY A 111 2.49 -12.86 3.30
CA GLY A 111 3.30 -11.93 2.52
C GLY A 111 4.61 -11.48 3.18
N ALA A 112 4.83 -11.76 4.49
CA ALA A 112 5.98 -11.26 5.23
C ALA A 112 7.25 -12.11 5.03
N ALA A 113 7.13 -13.36 4.57
CA ALA A 113 8.27 -14.27 4.39
C ALA A 113 9.37 -13.70 3.46
N GLY A 114 9.03 -12.81 2.55
CA GLY A 114 9.95 -12.10 1.66
C GLY A 114 10.05 -10.60 1.93
N GLY A 115 9.72 -10.15 3.13
CA GLY A 115 9.69 -8.74 3.52
C GLY A 115 8.39 -8.01 3.14
N LEU A 116 8.12 -6.90 3.84
CA LEU A 116 7.00 -6.01 3.56
C LEU A 116 7.48 -4.57 3.45
N ALA A 117 6.87 -3.80 2.56
CA ALA A 117 7.17 -2.38 2.42
C ALA A 117 5.89 -1.56 2.16
N MET A 118 5.89 -0.31 2.62
CA MET A 118 4.92 0.70 2.21
C MET A 118 5.63 1.99 1.85
N SER A 119 5.20 2.62 0.78
CA SER A 119 5.76 3.90 0.33
C SER A 119 4.80 4.65 -0.58
N SER A 120 4.97 5.95 -0.64
CA SER A 120 4.34 6.82 -1.62
C SER A 120 5.40 7.36 -2.60
N PRO A 121 5.02 7.74 -3.82
CA PRO A 121 5.96 8.36 -4.77
C PRO A 121 6.49 9.72 -4.31
N ASN A 122 5.89 10.36 -3.31
CA ASN A 122 6.36 11.63 -2.78
C ASN A 122 7.48 11.41 -1.74
N SER A 123 8.64 11.99 -1.98
CA SER A 123 9.81 11.90 -1.10
C SER A 123 9.64 12.56 0.28
N ALA A 124 8.63 13.44 0.44
CA ALA A 124 8.28 14.01 1.75
C ALA A 124 7.55 13.02 2.66
N CYS A 125 7.06 11.90 2.10
CA CYS A 125 6.43 10.83 2.86
C CYS A 125 7.46 9.96 3.56
N GLY A 126 7.11 9.45 4.74
CA GLY A 126 7.82 8.33 5.33
C GLY A 126 7.71 7.07 4.49
N SER A 127 8.52 6.08 4.79
CA SER A 127 8.46 4.77 4.17
C SER A 127 8.72 3.67 5.18
N ILE A 128 8.10 2.52 4.97
CA ILE A 128 8.23 1.31 5.76
C ILE A 128 9.01 0.28 4.95
N ASN A 129 9.97 -0.37 5.61
CA ASN A 129 10.69 -1.50 5.06
C ASN A 129 11.03 -2.51 6.16
N CYS A 130 10.23 -3.54 6.30
CA CYS A 130 10.46 -4.65 7.20
C CYS A 130 10.99 -5.84 6.40
N GLN A 131 12.30 -6.06 6.48
CA GLN A 131 12.99 -7.13 5.74
C GLN A 131 12.58 -8.51 6.22
N SER A 132 12.68 -9.48 5.31
CA SER A 132 12.45 -10.90 5.59
C SER A 132 13.20 -11.39 6.83
N GLY A 133 12.47 -12.06 7.72
CA GLY A 133 13.05 -12.68 8.93
C GLY A 133 13.60 -11.72 9.96
N LYS A 134 13.33 -10.42 9.86
CA LYS A 134 13.77 -9.41 10.82
C LYS A 134 12.64 -9.01 11.75
N TYR A 135 12.95 -8.88 13.04
CA TYR A 135 12.10 -8.16 13.98
C TYR A 135 12.26 -6.66 13.73
N CYS A 136 11.18 -5.99 13.37
CA CYS A 136 11.18 -4.59 12.91
C CYS A 136 10.14 -3.73 13.66
N PRO A 137 10.20 -3.61 15.00
CA PRO A 137 9.17 -2.92 15.79
C PRO A 137 9.10 -1.41 15.53
N SER A 138 10.11 -0.83 14.91
CA SER A 138 10.10 0.56 14.45
C SER A 138 9.44 0.73 13.07
N GLN A 139 9.06 -0.36 12.41
CA GLN A 139 8.49 -0.38 11.06
C GLN A 139 7.09 -1.00 11.03
N ALA A 140 6.72 -1.82 12.01
CA ALA A 140 5.44 -2.52 12.05
C ALA A 140 5.04 -2.89 13.49
N TYR A 141 3.73 -3.00 13.74
CA TYR A 141 3.18 -3.49 15.00
C TYR A 141 3.28 -5.01 15.09
N PHE A 142 3.82 -5.53 16.19
CA PHE A 142 3.86 -6.96 16.53
C PHE A 142 2.94 -7.33 17.68
N VAL A 143 2.47 -6.36 18.44
CA VAL A 143 1.64 -6.54 19.62
C VAL A 143 0.47 -5.56 19.63
N ASP A 144 -0.66 -5.98 20.20
CA ASP A 144 -1.87 -5.16 20.32
C ASP A 144 -1.80 -4.29 21.59
N GLN A 145 -0.81 -3.39 21.62
CA GLN A 145 -0.69 -2.36 22.66
C GLN A 145 0.15 -1.19 22.15
N PRO A 146 -0.03 0.02 22.71
CA PRO A 146 0.79 1.16 22.38
C PRO A 146 2.28 0.87 22.57
N MET A 147 3.10 1.10 21.55
CA MET A 147 4.53 0.81 21.56
C MET A 147 5.30 1.63 22.60
N ILE A 148 4.77 2.79 22.97
CA ILE A 148 5.34 3.62 24.04
C ILE A 148 5.41 2.89 25.39
N LYS A 149 4.50 1.95 25.66
CA LYS A 149 4.56 1.09 26.86
C LYS A 149 5.76 0.16 26.87
N LEU A 150 6.34 -0.09 25.70
CA LEU A 150 7.56 -0.87 25.51
C LEU A 150 8.81 0.01 25.36
N GLY A 151 8.67 1.33 25.57
CA GLY A 151 9.76 2.29 25.36
C GLY A 151 10.12 2.52 23.91
N LEU A 152 9.23 2.17 22.98
CA LEU A 152 9.40 2.29 21.53
C LEU A 152 8.53 3.40 20.97
N LYS A 153 8.93 3.95 19.82
CA LYS A 153 8.10 4.87 19.05
C LYS A 153 7.04 4.08 18.27
N GLU A 154 5.84 4.66 18.14
CA GLU A 154 4.79 4.11 17.27
C GLU A 154 5.29 4.00 15.82
N PRO A 155 5.17 2.82 15.16
CA PRO A 155 5.63 2.61 13.79
C PRO A 155 4.62 3.13 12.77
N VAL A 156 4.16 4.36 12.97
CA VAL A 156 3.22 5.06 12.10
C VAL A 156 3.97 6.10 11.28
N PHE A 157 3.74 6.08 9.97
CA PHE A 157 4.38 6.97 9.01
C PHE A 157 3.37 7.93 8.40
N THR A 158 3.84 9.03 7.86
CA THR A 158 2.97 10.09 7.37
C THR A 158 3.39 10.62 6.01
N CYS A 159 2.39 11.13 5.28
CA CYS A 159 2.55 11.91 4.07
C CYS A 159 1.90 13.29 4.29
N PRO A 160 2.64 14.32 4.64
CA PRO A 160 2.09 15.65 4.85
C PRO A 160 1.49 16.23 3.55
N GLY A 161 0.27 16.79 3.64
CA GLY A 161 -0.39 17.44 2.50
C GLY A 161 -0.81 16.52 1.36
N ALA A 162 -0.70 15.19 1.53
CA ALA A 162 -1.02 14.23 0.48
C ALA A 162 -2.52 14.07 0.24
N GLY A 163 -3.33 14.14 1.30
CA GLY A 163 -4.76 13.84 1.20
C GLY A 163 -4.99 12.49 0.53
N ALA A 164 -6.11 12.40 -0.22
CA ALA A 164 -6.45 11.22 -1.01
C ALA A 164 -5.90 11.26 -2.45
N ASN A 165 -5.07 12.24 -2.78
CA ASN A 165 -4.64 12.49 -4.17
C ASN A 165 -3.31 11.82 -4.53
N MET A 166 -2.80 10.94 -3.66
CA MET A 166 -1.49 10.34 -3.82
C MET A 166 -1.57 8.82 -3.65
N ASP A 167 -0.88 8.09 -4.50
CA ASP A 167 -0.80 6.64 -4.40
C ASP A 167 -0.04 6.20 -3.14
N LEU A 168 -0.51 5.14 -2.51
CA LEU A 168 0.17 4.41 -1.46
C LEU A 168 0.45 2.99 -1.94
N ASN A 169 1.72 2.69 -2.14
CA ASN A 169 2.18 1.37 -2.56
C ASN A 169 2.48 0.50 -1.35
N MET A 170 1.87 -0.66 -1.30
CA MET A 170 2.01 -1.71 -0.31
C MET A 170 2.59 -2.94 -1.02
N VAL A 171 3.69 -3.49 -0.52
CA VAL A 171 4.43 -4.53 -1.23
C VAL A 171 4.62 -5.73 -0.32
N THR A 172 4.14 -6.89 -0.76
CA THR A 172 4.44 -8.17 -0.13
C THR A 172 5.65 -8.82 -0.81
N CYS A 173 6.47 -9.55 -0.06
CA CYS A 173 7.74 -10.10 -0.51
C CYS A 173 8.65 -9.01 -1.15
N SER A 174 8.80 -7.89 -0.44
CA SER A 174 9.48 -6.68 -0.92
C SER A 174 10.97 -6.90 -1.25
N ASP A 175 11.62 -7.86 -0.59
CA ASP A 175 13.02 -8.21 -0.81
C ASP A 175 13.24 -9.01 -2.11
N SER A 176 12.14 -9.50 -2.72
CA SER A 176 12.21 -10.17 -4.02
C SER A 176 12.54 -9.17 -5.11
N GLN A 177 13.46 -9.55 -6.02
CA GLN A 177 13.83 -8.71 -7.15
C GLN A 177 12.58 -8.34 -7.97
N PRO A 178 12.45 -7.08 -8.40
CA PRO A 178 11.41 -6.70 -9.35
C PRO A 178 11.52 -7.62 -10.58
N LEU A 179 10.36 -8.05 -11.10
CA LEU A 179 10.37 -8.75 -12.39
C LEU A 179 11.01 -7.82 -13.41
N LYS A 180 12.11 -8.26 -14.03
CA LYS A 180 12.59 -7.62 -15.25
C LYS A 180 11.44 -7.73 -16.24
N ARG A 181 10.85 -6.60 -16.64
CA ARG A 181 9.90 -6.61 -17.76
C ARG A 181 10.68 -7.16 -18.94
N SER A 182 10.40 -8.39 -19.35
CA SER A 182 10.81 -8.86 -20.66
C SER A 182 9.99 -8.04 -21.66
N VAL A 183 10.62 -7.07 -22.30
CA VAL A 183 10.04 -6.42 -23.45
C VAL A 183 10.06 -7.48 -24.54
N ALA A 184 8.93 -8.18 -24.71
CA ALA A 184 8.75 -9.07 -25.85
C ALA A 184 9.02 -8.24 -27.11
N GLY A 185 10.11 -8.55 -27.83
CA GLY A 185 10.35 -8.00 -29.15
C GLY A 185 11.62 -7.17 -29.39
N ARG A 186 12.68 -7.25 -28.58
CA ARG A 186 14.01 -6.84 -29.02
C ARG A 186 14.95 -8.03 -29.00
N MET A 187 15.13 -8.68 -30.15
CA MET A 187 16.37 -9.38 -30.45
C MET A 187 17.49 -8.35 -30.37
N LEU A 188 18.39 -8.49 -29.41
CA LEU A 188 19.71 -7.90 -29.52
C LEU A 188 20.48 -8.75 -30.52
N VAL A 189 20.65 -8.25 -31.71
CA VAL A 189 21.66 -8.77 -32.65
C VAL A 189 22.98 -8.27 -32.09
N ASP A 190 23.76 -9.18 -31.47
CA ASP A 190 25.16 -8.95 -31.19
C ASP A 190 25.87 -8.82 -32.53
N MET A 191 26.22 -7.58 -32.87
CA MET A 191 27.19 -7.33 -33.93
C MET A 191 28.58 -7.41 -33.28
N GLU A 192 29.18 -8.60 -33.33
CA GLU A 192 30.62 -8.72 -33.21
C GLU A 192 31.25 -8.19 -34.52
N ALA A 193 32.14 -7.23 -34.37
CA ALA A 193 33.12 -6.83 -35.34
C ALA A 193 34.46 -6.64 -34.65
#